data_988a0efbaad0d02a07186667e73c06ae
#
_entry.id   988a0efbaad0d02a07186667e73c06ae
#
_cell.length_a   1.000
_cell.length_b   1.000
_cell.length_c   1.000
_cell.angle_alpha   90.00
_cell.angle_beta   90.00
_cell.angle_gamma   90.00
#
_symmetry.space_group_name_H-M   'P 1'
#
loop_
_entity.id
_entity.type
_entity.pdbx_description
1 polymer ?
#
loop_
_entity_poly.entity_id
_entity_poly.type
_entity_poly.pdbx_seq_one_letter_code
_entity_poly.pdbx_strand_id
1 'polypeptide(L)'
;MLRIPELRDDDLRIEGTVIALATFAAPPGEELVDLDDPRTLVTRDLRPSSVATRDRKLTQEIAAAIFDEGHMGFEWWSTIESSWINVTLFAERAIGGLRLAGDPEVLTVEHPALRDAAEVVGISLVA
;
A
#
# COMPACT_ATOMS: atom_id res chain seq x y z
N MET A 1 -23.40 -23.09 -0.45
CA MET A 1 -23.36 -21.89 0.40
C MET A 1 -21.93 -21.36 0.47
N LEU A 2 -21.74 -20.12 0.11
CA LEU A 2 -20.43 -19.48 0.24
C LEU A 2 -20.13 -19.22 1.71
N ARG A 3 -18.96 -19.68 2.16
CA ARG A 3 -18.53 -19.49 3.52
C ARG A 3 -17.79 -18.15 3.61
N ILE A 4 -18.19 -17.30 4.57
CA ILE A 4 -17.49 -16.05 4.83
C ILE A 4 -16.18 -16.38 5.56
N PRO A 5 -15.02 -15.94 5.04
CA PRO A 5 -13.76 -16.14 5.74
C PRO A 5 -13.78 -15.47 7.10
N GLU A 6 -13.24 -16.15 8.11
CA GLU A 6 -13.10 -15.63 9.46
C GLU A 6 -11.63 -15.37 9.80
N LEU A 7 -11.39 -14.30 10.54
CA LEU A 7 -10.06 -13.93 11.02
C LEU A 7 -10.10 -13.77 12.54
N ARG A 8 -9.16 -14.39 13.23
CA ARG A 8 -9.00 -14.34 14.67
C ARG A 8 -7.65 -13.73 15.02
N ASP A 9 -7.46 -13.32 16.28
CA ASP A 9 -6.19 -12.76 16.74
C ASP A 9 -5.00 -13.70 16.48
N ASP A 10 -5.21 -15.01 16.62
CA ASP A 10 -4.14 -15.98 16.37
C ASP A 10 -3.67 -15.97 14.90
N ASP A 11 -4.54 -15.61 13.97
CA ASP A 11 -4.20 -15.49 12.56
C ASP A 11 -3.31 -14.27 12.27
N LEU A 12 -3.27 -13.32 13.21
CA LEU A 12 -2.47 -12.10 13.13
C LEU A 12 -1.08 -12.28 13.75
N ARG A 13 -0.62 -13.52 13.82
CA ARG A 13 0.73 -13.86 14.28
C ARG A 13 1.44 -14.67 13.21
N ILE A 14 2.69 -14.34 12.99
CA ILE A 14 3.58 -15.11 12.08
C ILE A 14 4.68 -15.72 12.94
N GLU A 15 4.72 -17.05 13.00
CA GLU A 15 5.70 -17.80 13.80
C GLU A 15 5.77 -17.32 15.26
N GLY A 16 4.59 -17.04 15.85
CA GLY A 16 4.48 -16.53 17.22
C GLY A 16 4.75 -15.04 17.40
N THR A 17 5.14 -14.33 16.33
CA THR A 17 5.39 -12.90 16.36
C THR A 17 4.13 -12.12 15.96
N VAL A 18 3.76 -11.11 16.73
CA VAL A 18 2.61 -10.26 16.44
C VAL A 18 2.87 -9.39 15.21
N ILE A 19 1.80 -9.12 14.46
CA ILE A 19 1.82 -8.16 13.36
C ILE A 19 1.44 -6.79 13.92
N ALA A 20 2.15 -5.77 13.50
CA ALA A 20 1.88 -4.40 13.92
C ALA A 20 1.80 -3.45 12.72
N LEU A 21 1.07 -2.36 12.90
CA LEU A 21 1.01 -1.25 11.95
C LEU A 21 1.94 -0.14 12.42
N ALA A 22 2.85 0.28 11.55
CA ALA A 22 3.71 1.42 11.80
C ALA A 22 3.32 2.56 10.87
N THR A 23 3.27 3.77 11.42
CA THR A 23 3.00 4.99 10.65
C THR A 23 4.28 5.78 10.49
N PHE A 24 4.59 6.18 9.26
CA PHE A 24 5.76 6.99 8.94
C PHE A 24 5.35 8.34 8.38
N ALA A 25 6.12 9.36 8.71
CA ALA A 25 6.02 10.67 8.08
C ALA A 25 7.15 10.82 7.06
N ALA A 26 6.81 11.33 5.87
CA ALA A 26 7.78 11.66 4.84
C ALA A 26 8.17 13.15 4.94
N PRO A 27 9.34 13.55 4.42
CA PRO A 27 9.76 14.95 4.40
C PRO A 27 8.73 15.80 3.63
N PRO A 28 8.41 17.02 4.12
CA PRO A 28 7.53 17.91 3.40
C PRO A 28 8.17 18.42 2.10
N GLY A 29 7.34 18.69 1.08
CA GLY A 29 7.79 19.29 -0.18
C GLY A 29 8.26 18.31 -1.24
N GLU A 30 8.31 17.01 -0.94
CA GLU A 30 8.63 16.00 -1.95
C GLU A 30 7.36 15.59 -2.70
N GLU A 31 7.38 15.77 -4.02
CA GLU A 31 6.27 15.34 -4.86
C GLU A 31 6.50 13.93 -5.35
N LEU A 32 5.47 13.11 -5.15
CA LEU A 32 5.43 11.76 -5.69
C LEU A 32 4.72 11.79 -7.05
N VAL A 33 5.14 10.90 -7.96
CA VAL A 33 4.43 10.73 -9.22
C VAL A 33 3.08 10.10 -8.91
N ASP A 34 2.00 10.76 -9.28
CA ASP A 34 0.64 10.30 -9.02
C ASP A 34 0.11 9.49 -10.22
N LEU A 35 0.21 8.18 -10.13
CA LEU A 35 -0.31 7.28 -11.18
C LEU A 35 -1.84 7.13 -11.12
N ASP A 36 -2.49 7.69 -10.11
CA ASP A 36 -3.96 7.76 -10.02
C ASP A 36 -4.52 8.97 -10.77
N ASP A 37 -3.67 9.90 -11.19
CA ASP A 37 -4.07 11.04 -12.01
C ASP A 37 -4.12 10.63 -13.49
N PRO A 38 -5.29 10.71 -14.15
CA PRO A 38 -5.41 10.39 -15.57
C PRO A 38 -4.45 11.15 -16.47
N ARG A 39 -4.12 12.39 -16.13
CA ARG A 39 -3.19 13.21 -16.91
C ARG A 39 -1.77 12.64 -16.87
N THR A 40 -1.36 12.13 -15.73
CA THR A 40 -0.07 11.44 -15.57
C THR A 40 -0.01 10.20 -16.45
N LEU A 41 -1.07 9.42 -16.48
CA LEU A 41 -1.13 8.20 -17.31
C LEU A 41 -1.04 8.54 -18.80
N VAL A 42 -1.76 9.57 -19.25
CA VAL A 42 -1.71 10.00 -20.64
C VAL A 42 -0.31 10.49 -21.02
N THR A 43 0.32 11.32 -20.18
CA THR A 43 1.67 11.83 -20.42
C THR A 43 2.70 10.70 -20.50
N ARG A 44 2.53 9.63 -19.73
CA ARG A 44 3.45 8.49 -19.69
C ARG A 44 3.07 7.38 -20.67
N ASP A 45 2.01 7.56 -21.45
CA ASP A 45 1.48 6.54 -22.37
C ASP A 45 1.18 5.23 -21.62
N LEU A 46 0.59 5.35 -20.44
CA LEU A 46 0.19 4.21 -19.62
C LEU A 46 -1.33 4.05 -19.61
N ARG A 47 -1.77 2.80 -19.65
CA ARG A 47 -3.18 2.45 -19.44
C ARG A 47 -3.41 2.17 -17.97
N PRO A 48 -4.59 2.44 -17.42
CA PRO A 48 -4.93 2.07 -16.05
C PRO A 48 -4.68 0.57 -15.77
N SER A 49 -4.98 -0.30 -16.72
CA SER A 49 -4.75 -1.74 -16.60
C SER A 49 -3.28 -2.13 -16.52
N SER A 50 -2.37 -1.26 -17.00
CA SER A 50 -0.93 -1.48 -16.90
C SER A 50 -0.37 -1.14 -15.51
N VAL A 51 -1.05 -0.28 -14.78
CA VAL A 51 -0.67 0.12 -13.42
C VAL A 51 -1.29 -0.85 -12.40
N ALA A 52 -2.59 -1.06 -12.48
CA ALA A 52 -3.32 -1.96 -11.60
C ALA A 52 -3.30 -3.39 -12.16
N THR A 53 -2.14 -4.00 -12.21
CA THR A 53 -1.93 -5.34 -12.74
C THR A 53 -1.06 -6.18 -11.80
N ARG A 54 -1.20 -7.50 -11.90
CA ARG A 54 -0.33 -8.45 -11.20
C ARG A 54 0.90 -8.85 -12.03
N ASP A 55 1.04 -8.30 -13.23
CA ASP A 55 2.22 -8.50 -14.06
C ASP A 55 3.40 -7.71 -13.47
N ARG A 56 4.24 -8.40 -12.72
CA ARG A 56 5.36 -7.79 -12.01
C ARG A 56 6.42 -7.22 -12.95
N LYS A 57 6.63 -7.83 -14.10
CA LYS A 57 7.59 -7.32 -15.08
C LYS A 57 7.17 -5.93 -15.55
N LEU A 58 5.89 -5.76 -15.87
CA LEU A 58 5.36 -4.49 -16.32
C LEU A 58 5.41 -3.42 -15.22
N THR A 59 4.99 -3.76 -13.99
CA THR A 59 5.02 -2.79 -12.88
C THR A 59 6.44 -2.43 -12.48
N GLN A 60 7.39 -3.34 -12.57
CA GLN A 60 8.80 -3.06 -12.33
C GLN A 60 9.40 -2.15 -13.40
N GLU A 61 9.01 -2.28 -14.65
CA GLU A 61 9.44 -1.39 -15.73
C GLU A 61 8.93 0.03 -15.51
N ILE A 62 7.68 0.18 -15.08
CA ILE A 62 7.10 1.49 -14.72
C ILE A 62 7.88 2.12 -13.56
N ALA A 63 8.14 1.36 -12.51
CA ALA A 63 8.89 1.83 -11.35
C ALA A 63 10.32 2.23 -11.73
N ALA A 64 11.00 1.44 -12.55
CA ALA A 64 12.35 1.74 -13.01
C ALA A 64 12.42 3.04 -13.81
N ALA A 65 11.44 3.29 -14.67
CA ALA A 65 11.37 4.54 -15.43
C ALA A 65 11.20 5.75 -14.50
N ILE A 66 10.34 5.65 -13.50
CA ILE A 66 10.14 6.71 -12.51
C ILE A 66 11.41 6.95 -11.67
N PHE A 67 12.09 5.88 -11.30
CA PHE A 67 13.37 5.96 -10.58
C PHE A 67 14.43 6.68 -11.42
N ASP A 68 14.56 6.32 -12.70
CA ASP A 68 15.56 6.91 -13.60
C ASP A 68 15.32 8.40 -13.84
N GLU A 69 14.08 8.87 -13.72
CA GLU A 69 13.72 10.28 -13.82
C GLU A 69 14.09 11.10 -12.57
N GLY A 70 14.51 10.45 -11.50
CA GLY A 70 14.97 11.13 -10.27
C GLY A 70 13.90 11.33 -9.20
N HIS A 71 12.71 10.79 -9.36
CA HIS A 71 11.64 10.93 -8.37
C HIS A 71 11.89 10.09 -7.12
N MET A 72 11.34 10.53 -5.99
CA MET A 72 11.45 9.84 -4.71
C MET A 72 10.58 8.58 -4.65
N GLY A 73 9.48 8.57 -5.37
CA GLY A 73 8.53 7.48 -5.38
C GLY A 73 7.29 7.82 -6.19
N PHE A 74 6.25 7.02 -6.01
CA PHE A 74 4.99 7.21 -6.73
C PHE A 74 3.81 6.69 -5.92
N GLU A 75 2.63 7.19 -6.24
CA GLU A 75 1.35 6.76 -5.69
C GLU A 75 0.57 5.99 -6.74
N TRP A 76 -0.15 4.96 -6.32
CA TRP A 76 -0.98 4.15 -7.20
C TRP A 76 -2.10 3.50 -6.40
N TRP A 77 -3.16 3.09 -7.10
CA TRP A 77 -4.30 2.46 -6.42
C TRP A 77 -4.09 0.96 -6.25
N SER A 78 -4.72 0.41 -5.20
CA SER A 78 -4.68 -1.02 -4.92
C SER A 78 -5.48 -1.81 -5.95
N THR A 79 -4.97 -2.98 -6.32
CA THR A 79 -5.71 -3.94 -7.15
C THR A 79 -6.84 -4.63 -6.37
N ILE A 80 -6.86 -4.50 -5.05
CA ILE A 80 -7.88 -5.08 -4.17
C ILE A 80 -9.08 -4.16 -4.06
N GLU A 81 -8.83 -2.87 -3.84
CA GLU A 81 -9.83 -1.83 -3.68
C GLU A 81 -9.30 -0.52 -4.25
N SER A 82 -9.93 -0.01 -5.30
CA SER A 82 -9.42 1.16 -6.04
C SER A 82 -9.37 2.45 -5.24
N SER A 83 -10.13 2.56 -4.15
CA SER A 83 -10.08 3.71 -3.26
C SER A 83 -8.88 3.69 -2.30
N TRP A 84 -8.20 2.57 -2.19
CA TRP A 84 -6.99 2.45 -1.38
C TRP A 84 -5.77 2.86 -2.19
N ILE A 85 -5.01 3.79 -1.67
CA ILE A 85 -3.82 4.30 -2.33
C ILE A 85 -2.58 3.67 -1.71
N ASN A 86 -1.74 3.12 -2.56
CA ASN A 86 -0.42 2.62 -2.20
C ASN A 86 0.63 3.69 -2.50
N VAL A 87 1.62 3.80 -1.65
CA VAL A 87 2.77 4.67 -1.87
C VAL A 87 4.02 3.81 -1.94
N THR A 88 4.75 3.92 -3.02
CA THR A 88 6.04 3.27 -3.19
C THR A 88 7.14 4.32 -3.11
N LEU A 89 8.09 4.12 -2.21
CA LEU A 89 9.24 5.00 -2.03
C LEU A 89 10.52 4.24 -2.38
N PHE A 90 11.42 4.92 -3.10
CA PHE A 90 12.71 4.35 -3.41
C PHE A 90 13.65 4.55 -2.22
N ALA A 91 14.10 3.45 -1.62
CA ALA A 91 14.87 3.47 -0.38
C ALA A 91 16.09 4.39 -0.45
N GLU A 92 16.82 4.37 -1.55
CA GLU A 92 18.01 5.19 -1.73
C GLU A 92 17.75 6.69 -1.62
N ARG A 93 16.54 7.13 -1.93
CA ARG A 93 16.16 8.54 -1.94
C ARG A 93 15.27 8.95 -0.76
N ALA A 94 14.54 8.02 -0.21
CA ALA A 94 13.47 8.32 0.77
C ALA A 94 13.79 7.90 2.19
N ILE A 95 14.59 6.84 2.39
CA ILE A 95 14.75 6.22 3.71
C ILE A 95 15.34 7.18 4.76
N GLY A 96 16.27 8.05 4.35
CA GLY A 96 16.87 9.01 5.25
C GLY A 96 15.94 10.12 5.74
N GLY A 97 14.83 10.34 5.03
CA GLY A 97 13.83 11.34 5.38
C GLY A 97 12.59 10.78 6.07
N LEU A 98 12.46 9.46 6.15
CA LEU A 98 11.33 8.84 6.83
C LEU A 98 11.51 8.91 8.34
N ARG A 99 10.44 9.24 9.04
CA ARG A 99 10.38 9.28 10.51
C ARG A 99 9.22 8.43 10.98
N LEU A 100 9.43 7.60 11.99
CA LEU A 100 8.36 6.86 12.64
C LEU A 100 7.46 7.86 13.40
N ALA A 101 6.19 7.86 13.08
CA ALA A 101 5.20 8.73 13.70
C ALA A 101 4.44 7.97 14.80
N GLY A 102 4.98 8.01 16.00
CA GLY A 102 4.42 7.28 17.14
C GLY A 102 4.89 5.83 17.21
N ASP A 103 4.41 5.10 18.20
CA ASP A 103 4.75 3.70 18.38
C ASP A 103 3.95 2.81 17.40
N PRO A 104 4.52 1.70 16.91
CA PRO A 104 3.76 0.73 16.16
C PRO A 104 2.59 0.18 16.98
N GLU A 105 1.45 0.01 16.33
CA GLU A 105 0.23 -0.49 16.95
C GLU A 105 0.07 -1.97 16.64
N VAL A 106 -0.04 -2.81 17.67
CA VAL A 106 -0.28 -4.24 17.50
C VAL A 106 -1.63 -4.45 16.83
N LEU A 107 -1.65 -5.25 15.77
CA LEU A 107 -2.85 -5.53 15.01
C LEU A 107 -3.66 -6.63 15.70
N THR A 108 -4.88 -6.31 16.10
CA THR A 108 -5.85 -7.24 16.69
C THR A 108 -7.17 -7.15 15.92
N VAL A 109 -8.08 -8.09 16.14
CA VAL A 109 -9.41 -8.05 15.52
C VAL A 109 -10.26 -6.87 15.98
N GLU A 110 -9.82 -6.16 17.03
CA GLU A 110 -10.49 -4.94 17.51
C GLU A 110 -9.88 -3.67 16.93
N HIS A 111 -8.76 -3.77 16.22
CA HIS A 111 -8.09 -2.61 15.64
C HIS A 111 -8.96 -1.94 14.57
N PRO A 112 -9.21 -0.63 14.66
CA PRO A 112 -10.13 0.06 13.73
C PRO A 112 -9.74 -0.10 12.25
N ALA A 113 -8.46 -0.01 11.93
CA ALA A 113 -8.00 -0.17 10.54
C ALA A 113 -8.30 -1.57 9.99
N LEU A 114 -8.13 -2.61 10.81
CA LEU A 114 -8.44 -3.98 10.41
C LEU A 114 -9.95 -4.17 10.24
N ARG A 115 -10.75 -3.59 11.12
CA ARG A 115 -12.22 -3.67 11.05
C ARG A 115 -12.74 -3.02 9.77
N ASP A 116 -12.22 -1.85 9.42
CA ASP A 116 -12.60 -1.16 8.19
C ASP A 116 -12.20 -1.97 6.96
N ALA A 117 -10.98 -2.50 6.93
CA ALA A 117 -10.51 -3.32 5.83
C ALA A 117 -11.31 -4.61 5.68
N ALA A 118 -11.60 -5.28 6.78
CA ALA A 118 -12.37 -6.52 6.78
C ALA A 118 -13.79 -6.32 6.22
N GLU A 119 -14.42 -5.19 6.56
CA GLU A 119 -15.72 -4.84 6.02
C GLU A 119 -15.68 -4.69 4.50
N VAL A 120 -14.65 -4.00 3.97
CA VAL A 120 -14.49 -3.81 2.53
C VAL A 120 -14.27 -5.12 1.79
N VAL A 121 -13.41 -6.00 2.32
CA VAL A 121 -13.04 -7.26 1.64
C VAL A 121 -13.95 -8.44 1.99
N GLY A 122 -14.93 -8.25 2.88
CA GLY A 122 -15.91 -9.29 3.21
C GLY A 122 -15.37 -10.37 4.14
N ILE A 123 -14.50 -10.02 5.08
CA ILE A 123 -13.96 -10.94 6.09
C ILE A 123 -14.66 -10.68 7.42
N SER A 124 -15.03 -11.74 8.12
CA SER A 124 -15.60 -11.66 9.47
C SER A 124 -14.49 -11.72 10.52
N LEU A 125 -14.47 -10.74 11.43
CA LEU A 125 -13.54 -10.71 12.55
C LEU A 125 -14.19 -11.39 13.76
N VAL A 126 -13.48 -12.33 14.37
CA VAL A 126 -13.97 -13.13 15.49
C VAL A 126 -13.06 -12.93 16.70
N ALA A 127 -13.65 -12.45 17.79
CA ALA A 127 -12.94 -12.26 19.05
C ALA A 127 -12.57 -13.58 19.72
#